data_eb916e7c8b5d3d6377e2c96ed5554839
#
_entry.id   eb916e7c8b5d3d6377e2c96ed5554839
#
_cell.length_a   1.000
_cell.length_b   1.000
_cell.length_c   1.000
_cell.angle_alpha   90.00
_cell.angle_beta   90.00
_cell.angle_gamma   90.00
#
_symmetry.space_group_name_H-M   'P 1'
#
loop_
_entity.id
_entity.type
_entity.pdbx_description
1 polymer ?
#
loop_
_entity_poly.entity_id
_entity_poly.type
_entity_poly.pdbx_seq_one_letter_code
_entity_poly.pdbx_strand_id
1 'polypeptide(L)'
;MNLPLVTTLAPRLRRNPPHTAIGIHKSRCRFLQPFSLAGLSGMFSALARARNADRNRRRLRAPICAVLLLAGASRGLAQCQGKLSSLAVAADCTARHVAPLNQADIDPHKPYSLEELIDIAESNNPQTRIAWESAKQGAARLGMARSEYYPHLAALALAGDFRTIEPWPKPLGAPNGYFLVDSPILESGVELIYNVYDFGGRAGRVEASKALRLAAAAAFQRTNQAVAFAVVTDYFNLLTAAERLEASRQIVKTAQTTQEAAEAQLANGRSTLPDVLNARAAAAQALYDLQASIGGVDTARVVLRETLGVEPSDAIQVQQPTNLPLPGEVAESTASLVDKARQQRPDLSAISEKLRAASAELKAAKSEYRPKILFGASAAQQALWPGTNAPGPNQLGHASEPVWNVGVTARWTIFDGGLRKHEVLMAEAKRRAAEDEKREKEDAIGREVWTAYVQFRTAVRQHEAAETLLTSASTSYDASLDAYRYGVKNLVDLVTAENQLAQARLAVVQSRSAVRINATNLDYATGNLLRSQPPVAQPVGKNP
;
A
#
# COMPACT_ATOMS: atom_id res chain seq x y z
N MET A 1 -52.40 -10.76 16.57
CA MET A 1 -53.33 -10.60 15.43
C MET A 1 -52.48 -10.56 14.14
N ASN A 2 -52.59 -11.67 13.38
CA ASN A 2 -52.30 -11.87 11.96
C ASN A 2 -50.99 -11.38 11.33
N LEU A 3 -50.09 -12.36 11.17
CA LEU A 3 -49.13 -12.50 10.06
C LEU A 3 -49.89 -12.94 8.79
N PRO A 4 -49.35 -12.70 7.59
CA PRO A 4 -49.29 -13.79 6.64
C PRO A 4 -47.86 -14.10 6.16
N LEU A 5 -47.68 -15.41 6.03
CA LEU A 5 -46.65 -16.18 5.30
C LEU A 5 -46.46 -15.69 3.85
N VAL A 6 -45.24 -15.61 3.39
CA VAL A 6 -44.90 -15.68 1.96
C VAL A 6 -43.87 -16.78 1.72
N THR A 7 -44.25 -17.60 0.82
CA THR A 7 -43.76 -18.88 0.35
C THR A 7 -42.36 -18.79 -0.32
N THR A 8 -41.54 -19.77 -0.03
CA THR A 8 -40.32 -20.19 -0.70
C THR A 8 -40.52 -20.58 -2.16
N LEU A 9 -39.66 -20.13 -3.05
CA LEU A 9 -39.41 -20.71 -4.37
C LEU A 9 -37.91 -20.85 -4.60
N ALA A 10 -37.44 -22.09 -4.56
CA ALA A 10 -36.12 -22.50 -4.98
C ALA A 10 -36.09 -22.76 -6.51
N PRO A 11 -35.02 -22.40 -7.23
CA PRO A 11 -34.82 -22.94 -8.57
C PRO A 11 -33.83 -24.11 -8.57
N ARG A 12 -34.21 -25.09 -9.34
CA ARG A 12 -33.63 -26.41 -9.60
C ARG A 12 -32.20 -26.34 -10.16
N LEU A 13 -31.35 -27.19 -9.62
CA LEU A 13 -30.09 -27.68 -10.18
C LEU A 13 -30.30 -28.30 -11.58
N ARG A 14 -29.55 -27.85 -12.58
CA ARG A 14 -29.34 -28.58 -13.86
C ARG A 14 -27.91 -29.12 -13.89
N ARG A 15 -27.85 -30.42 -14.21
CA ARG A 15 -26.66 -31.26 -14.32
C ARG A 15 -25.77 -30.82 -15.49
N ASN A 16 -24.46 -30.93 -15.28
CA ASN A 16 -23.42 -30.90 -16.31
C ASN A 16 -23.44 -32.18 -17.19
N PRO A 17 -23.02 -32.08 -18.44
CA PRO A 17 -22.35 -33.16 -19.16
C PRO A 17 -20.88 -32.84 -19.49
N PRO A 18 -20.09 -33.77 -20.05
CA PRO A 18 -18.75 -34.07 -19.63
C PRO A 18 -17.62 -33.47 -20.50
N HIS A 19 -16.42 -33.55 -19.96
CA HIS A 19 -15.09 -33.34 -20.53
C HIS A 19 -14.92 -33.40 -22.04
N THR A 20 -14.42 -32.32 -22.62
CA THR A 20 -13.58 -32.35 -23.83
C THR A 20 -12.30 -31.60 -23.58
N ALA A 21 -11.19 -32.28 -23.75
CA ALA A 21 -9.86 -31.78 -23.71
C ALA A 21 -9.63 -30.75 -24.82
N ILE A 22 -9.21 -29.54 -24.46
CA ILE A 22 -8.74 -28.53 -25.41
C ILE A 22 -7.28 -28.25 -25.14
N GLY A 23 -6.51 -28.45 -26.18
CA GLY A 23 -5.08 -28.42 -26.24
C GLY A 23 -4.47 -27.08 -25.84
N ILE A 24 -3.30 -27.18 -25.24
CA ILE A 24 -2.39 -26.08 -24.91
C ILE A 24 -1.89 -25.46 -26.23
N HIS A 25 -2.50 -24.37 -26.65
CA HIS A 25 -1.92 -23.51 -27.69
C HIS A 25 -0.93 -22.54 -27.02
N LYS A 26 0.35 -22.80 -27.20
CA LYS A 26 1.44 -21.86 -26.95
C LYS A 26 1.28 -20.67 -27.90
N SER A 27 0.69 -19.58 -27.42
CA SER A 27 0.74 -18.28 -28.09
C SER A 27 2.16 -17.72 -27.96
N ARG A 28 2.93 -17.89 -29.02
CA ARG A 28 4.21 -17.17 -29.20
C ARG A 28 3.92 -15.68 -29.27
N CYS A 29 4.41 -14.91 -28.30
CA CYS A 29 4.60 -13.47 -28.45
C CYS A 29 5.46 -13.23 -29.70
N ARG A 30 4.86 -12.70 -30.76
CA ARG A 30 5.60 -12.12 -31.87
C ARG A 30 6.21 -10.82 -31.40
N PHE A 31 7.52 -10.83 -31.26
CA PHE A 31 8.34 -9.63 -31.23
C PHE A 31 8.01 -8.79 -32.46
N LEU A 32 7.62 -7.52 -32.23
CA LEU A 32 7.57 -6.51 -33.28
C LEU A 32 9.00 -6.33 -33.81
N GLN A 33 9.22 -6.75 -35.04
CA GLN A 33 10.44 -6.48 -35.78
C GLN A 33 10.62 -4.97 -35.98
N PRO A 34 11.84 -4.44 -35.91
CA PRO A 34 12.09 -3.04 -36.19
C PRO A 34 11.74 -2.74 -37.64
N PHE A 35 10.95 -1.68 -37.83
CA PHE A 35 10.62 -1.14 -39.16
C PHE A 35 11.89 -0.90 -39.93
N SER A 36 12.06 -1.63 -41.03
CA SER A 36 13.17 -1.50 -41.97
C SER A 36 13.13 -0.13 -42.63
N LEU A 37 14.27 0.56 -42.62
CA LEU A 37 14.54 1.85 -43.28
C LEU A 37 14.42 1.83 -44.83
N ALA A 38 14.03 0.72 -45.43
CA ALA A 38 13.86 0.56 -46.86
C ALA A 38 12.65 1.30 -47.48
N GLY A 39 11.62 1.65 -46.65
CA GLY A 39 10.46 2.42 -47.14
C GLY A 39 10.69 3.91 -47.36
N LEU A 40 11.76 4.47 -46.79
CA LEU A 40 12.09 5.90 -46.90
C LEU A 40 12.93 6.23 -48.18
N SER A 41 13.59 5.23 -48.78
CA SER A 41 14.36 5.44 -50.03
C SER A 41 13.48 5.64 -51.26
N GLY A 42 12.26 5.06 -51.27
CA GLY A 42 11.29 5.23 -52.35
C GLY A 42 10.69 6.64 -52.43
N MET A 43 10.48 7.28 -51.28
CA MET A 43 9.99 8.65 -51.20
C MET A 43 11.03 9.70 -51.59
N PHE A 44 12.32 9.44 -51.37
CA PHE A 44 13.41 10.31 -51.78
C PHE A 44 13.67 10.27 -53.29
N SER A 45 13.43 9.16 -53.97
CA SER A 45 13.59 9.07 -55.43
C SER A 45 12.46 9.76 -56.21
N ALA A 46 11.25 9.85 -55.66
CA ALA A 46 10.13 10.63 -56.23
C ALA A 46 10.36 12.14 -56.11
N LEU A 47 10.99 12.59 -55.03
CA LEU A 47 11.35 14.01 -54.81
C LEU A 47 12.56 14.46 -55.62
N ALA A 48 13.43 13.55 -56.03
CA ALA A 48 14.61 13.87 -56.88
C ALA A 48 14.26 14.10 -58.37
N ARG A 49 13.18 13.50 -58.86
CA ARG A 49 12.73 13.69 -60.27
C ARG A 49 11.94 14.99 -60.53
N ALA A 50 11.51 15.68 -59.48
CA ALA A 50 10.82 16.98 -59.59
C ALA A 50 11.78 18.17 -59.53
N ARG A 51 13.06 18.02 -59.82
CA ARG A 51 14.14 19.00 -59.60
C ARG A 51 14.36 20.00 -60.71
N ASN A 52 13.52 20.05 -61.74
CA ASN A 52 13.76 20.90 -62.92
C ASN A 52 12.65 21.91 -63.25
N ALA A 53 11.88 22.37 -62.29
CA ALA A 53 10.96 23.49 -62.47
C ALA A 53 10.93 24.38 -61.23
N ASP A 54 11.38 25.61 -61.45
CA ASP A 54 10.99 26.83 -60.77
C ASP A 54 11.72 27.30 -59.50
N ARG A 55 12.18 28.55 -59.56
CA ARG A 55 12.94 29.32 -58.56
C ARG A 55 12.16 29.66 -57.29
N ASN A 56 10.91 29.23 -57.13
CA ASN A 56 10.07 29.52 -55.95
C ASN A 56 10.17 28.51 -54.81
N ARG A 57 11.01 27.47 -54.94
CA ARG A 57 11.14 26.36 -53.98
C ARG A 57 11.98 26.64 -52.72
N ARG A 58 12.60 27.81 -52.61
CA ARG A 58 13.42 28.12 -51.41
C ARG A 58 12.57 28.44 -50.17
N ARG A 59 11.29 28.87 -50.34
CA ARG A 59 10.41 29.25 -49.22
C ARG A 59 9.65 28.08 -48.57
N LEU A 60 9.51 26.94 -49.27
CA LEU A 60 8.85 25.75 -48.71
C LEU A 60 9.81 24.82 -47.88
N ARG A 61 11.11 25.10 -47.93
CA ARG A 61 12.07 24.27 -47.14
C ARG A 61 12.20 24.65 -45.67
N ALA A 62 11.81 25.87 -45.30
CA ALA A 62 11.93 26.35 -43.93
C ALA A 62 10.93 25.67 -42.96
N PRO A 63 9.63 25.48 -43.27
CA PRO A 63 8.69 24.85 -42.34
C PRO A 63 8.94 23.34 -42.17
N ILE A 64 9.37 22.61 -43.21
CA ILE A 64 9.68 21.17 -43.12
C ILE A 64 10.95 20.94 -42.30
N CYS A 65 11.94 21.81 -42.41
CA CYS A 65 13.14 21.77 -41.55
C CYS A 65 12.80 22.12 -40.10
N ALA A 66 11.84 23.02 -39.84
CA ALA A 66 11.40 23.36 -38.47
C ALA A 66 10.68 22.20 -37.80
N VAL A 67 9.82 21.46 -38.50
CA VAL A 67 9.15 20.26 -37.98
C VAL A 67 10.13 19.11 -37.75
N LEU A 68 11.14 18.96 -38.62
CA LEU A 68 12.21 17.95 -38.43
C LEU A 68 13.20 18.35 -37.34
N LEU A 69 13.43 19.63 -37.09
CA LEU A 69 14.21 20.13 -35.95
C LEU A 69 13.48 19.99 -34.62
N LEU A 70 12.15 20.13 -34.58
CA LEU A 70 11.34 19.87 -33.40
C LEU A 70 11.27 18.36 -33.09
N ALA A 71 11.21 17.49 -34.09
CA ALA A 71 11.31 16.04 -33.92
C ALA A 71 12.73 15.58 -33.52
N GLY A 72 13.77 16.33 -33.93
CA GLY A 72 15.16 16.12 -33.49
C GLY A 72 15.45 16.67 -32.10
N ALA A 73 14.78 17.76 -31.70
CA ALA A 73 14.90 18.36 -30.37
C ALA A 73 14.27 17.46 -29.26
N SER A 74 13.26 16.65 -29.61
CA SER A 74 12.69 15.69 -28.66
C SER A 74 13.68 14.56 -28.31
N ARG A 75 14.59 14.20 -29.20
CA ARG A 75 15.70 13.27 -28.90
C ARG A 75 16.87 13.93 -28.15
N GLY A 76 17.09 15.23 -28.37
CA GLY A 76 18.08 16.01 -27.62
C GLY A 76 17.62 16.35 -26.20
N LEU A 77 16.34 16.56 -25.98
CA LEU A 77 15.76 16.81 -24.65
C LEU A 77 15.79 15.57 -23.77
N ALA A 78 15.74 14.36 -24.34
CA ALA A 78 15.92 13.13 -23.60
C ALA A 78 17.36 12.93 -23.08
N GLN A 79 18.36 13.56 -23.69
CA GLN A 79 19.76 13.54 -23.23
C GLN A 79 20.15 14.73 -22.35
N CYS A 80 19.36 15.81 -22.34
CA CYS A 80 19.59 16.98 -21.49
C CYS A 80 18.85 16.92 -20.14
N GLN A 81 18.26 15.79 -19.76
CA GLN A 81 17.66 15.57 -18.43
C GLN A 81 18.64 15.73 -17.25
N GLY A 82 19.94 15.91 -17.52
CA GLY A 82 20.97 16.12 -16.51
C GLY A 82 21.15 17.56 -16.01
N LYS A 83 20.61 18.59 -16.68
CA LYS A 83 20.90 20.00 -16.32
C LYS A 83 19.71 20.91 -16.01
N LEU A 84 18.48 20.48 -16.29
CA LEU A 84 17.26 21.20 -15.87
C LEU A 84 16.73 20.73 -14.51
N SER A 85 17.43 19.83 -13.87
CA SER A 85 17.03 19.15 -12.64
C SER A 85 17.37 19.89 -11.36
N SER A 86 17.98 21.07 -11.39
CA SER A 86 18.38 21.76 -10.14
C SER A 86 17.21 22.33 -9.32
N LEU A 87 16.01 22.45 -9.90
CA LEU A 87 14.79 22.83 -9.16
C LEU A 87 13.83 21.62 -8.95
N ALA A 88 13.99 20.55 -9.71
CA ALA A 88 13.24 19.30 -9.54
C ALA A 88 13.98 18.27 -8.67
N VAL A 89 15.28 18.44 -8.44
CA VAL A 89 16.20 17.47 -7.82
C VAL A 89 15.88 17.17 -6.35
N ALA A 90 15.20 18.06 -5.64
CA ALA A 90 14.80 17.76 -4.26
C ALA A 90 13.65 16.74 -4.17
N ALA A 91 12.90 16.50 -5.26
CA ALA A 91 11.85 15.49 -5.30
C ALA A 91 12.32 14.16 -5.93
N ASP A 92 13.37 14.19 -6.74
CA ASP A 92 13.83 13.05 -7.54
C ASP A 92 14.92 12.21 -6.85
N CYS A 93 15.55 12.73 -5.81
CA CYS A 93 16.54 11.96 -5.03
C CYS A 93 15.93 10.81 -4.22
N THR A 94 14.61 10.77 -4.03
CA THR A 94 13.92 9.67 -3.35
C THR A 94 13.38 8.60 -4.32
N ALA A 95 13.41 8.86 -5.63
CA ALA A 95 12.92 7.92 -6.66
C ALA A 95 14.00 6.98 -7.20
N ARG A 96 15.24 7.07 -6.71
CA ARG A 96 16.29 6.15 -7.14
C ARG A 96 16.09 4.78 -6.53
N HIS A 97 15.69 3.87 -7.40
CA HIS A 97 15.85 2.43 -7.28
C HIS A 97 15.55 1.89 -5.88
N VAL A 98 14.30 1.53 -5.66
CA VAL A 98 14.10 0.31 -4.91
C VAL A 98 14.73 -0.78 -5.79
N ALA A 99 15.92 -1.23 -5.40
CA ALA A 99 16.54 -2.40 -6.00
C ALA A 99 15.48 -3.50 -6.13
N PRO A 100 15.53 -4.34 -7.19
CA PRO A 100 14.75 -5.57 -7.18
C PRO A 100 15.01 -6.22 -5.83
N LEU A 101 14.00 -6.85 -5.24
CA LEU A 101 14.12 -7.60 -3.99
C LEU A 101 15.42 -8.41 -4.03
N ASN A 102 16.50 -7.89 -3.48
CA ASN A 102 17.47 -8.77 -2.86
C ASN A 102 16.66 -9.31 -1.68
N GLN A 103 16.14 -10.53 -1.83
CA GLN A 103 15.68 -11.30 -0.70
C GLN A 103 16.76 -11.15 0.34
N ALA A 104 16.40 -10.70 1.55
CA ALA A 104 17.37 -10.59 2.62
C ALA A 104 17.96 -11.99 2.75
N ASP A 105 19.26 -12.11 2.51
CA ASP A 105 19.99 -13.36 2.63
C ASP A 105 20.07 -13.64 4.14
N ILE A 106 19.09 -14.41 4.64
CA ILE A 106 19.02 -14.78 6.04
C ILE A 106 19.97 -15.94 6.24
N ASP A 107 21.05 -15.71 6.98
CA ASP A 107 21.96 -16.75 7.38
C ASP A 107 21.26 -17.74 8.33
N PRO A 108 21.04 -19.01 7.94
CA PRO A 108 20.35 -19.99 8.76
C PRO A 108 21.09 -20.35 10.04
N HIS A 109 22.38 -20.01 10.17
CA HIS A 109 23.22 -20.32 11.34
C HIS A 109 23.34 -19.14 12.31
N LYS A 110 22.94 -17.93 11.90
CA LYS A 110 22.96 -16.74 12.76
C LYS A 110 21.69 -16.65 13.61
N PRO A 111 21.81 -16.56 14.95
CA PRO A 111 20.66 -16.23 15.79
C PRO A 111 20.36 -14.73 15.67
N TYR A 112 19.15 -14.37 15.22
CA TYR A 112 18.70 -12.99 15.03
C TYR A 112 18.05 -12.42 16.29
N SER A 113 18.38 -11.18 16.64
CA SER A 113 17.68 -10.42 17.68
C SER A 113 16.32 -9.94 17.20
N LEU A 114 15.43 -9.54 18.12
CA LEU A 114 14.11 -9.01 17.77
C LEU A 114 14.23 -7.72 16.94
N GLU A 115 15.17 -6.85 17.27
CA GLU A 115 15.41 -5.61 16.53
C GLU A 115 15.85 -5.89 15.09
N GLU A 116 16.79 -6.81 14.88
CA GLU A 116 17.22 -7.23 13.53
C GLU A 116 16.06 -7.81 12.70
N LEU A 117 15.16 -8.58 13.33
CA LEU A 117 13.98 -9.14 12.65
C LEU A 117 12.99 -8.05 12.24
N ILE A 118 12.80 -7.02 13.07
CA ILE A 118 11.95 -5.86 12.74
C ILE A 118 12.55 -5.11 11.53
N ASP A 119 13.86 -4.84 11.53
CA ASP A 119 14.55 -4.16 10.42
C ASP A 119 14.43 -4.94 9.10
N ILE A 120 14.57 -6.28 9.17
CA ILE A 120 14.37 -7.16 8.02
C ILE A 120 12.94 -7.07 7.50
N ALA A 121 11.94 -7.13 8.38
CA ALA A 121 10.54 -7.05 7.99
C ALA A 121 10.18 -5.68 7.40
N GLU A 122 10.64 -4.58 8.00
CA GLU A 122 10.42 -3.23 7.46
C GLU A 122 10.96 -3.09 6.04
N SER A 123 12.07 -3.76 5.73
CA SER A 123 12.71 -3.69 4.41
C SER A 123 12.07 -4.63 3.38
N ASN A 124 11.60 -5.81 3.78
CA ASN A 124 11.21 -6.88 2.86
C ASN A 124 9.70 -7.15 2.83
N ASN A 125 8.96 -6.83 3.89
CA ASN A 125 7.54 -7.16 3.97
C ASN A 125 6.73 -6.45 2.86
N PRO A 126 5.92 -7.19 2.07
CA PRO A 126 5.13 -6.63 0.99
C PRO A 126 4.15 -5.53 1.43
N GLN A 127 3.58 -5.62 2.63
CA GLN A 127 2.64 -4.60 3.15
C GLN A 127 3.33 -3.25 3.37
N THR A 128 4.53 -3.26 3.94
CA THR A 128 5.37 -2.05 4.10
C THR A 128 5.66 -1.41 2.74
N ARG A 129 6.02 -2.22 1.74
CA ARG A 129 6.32 -1.74 0.39
C ARG A 129 5.10 -1.18 -0.32
N ILE A 130 3.93 -1.83 -0.22
CA ILE A 130 2.67 -1.32 -0.76
C ILE A 130 2.33 0.03 -0.13
N ALA A 131 2.46 0.17 1.19
CA ALA A 131 2.20 1.41 1.89
C ALA A 131 3.20 2.52 1.49
N TRP A 132 4.47 2.18 1.30
CA TRP A 132 5.48 3.09 0.78
C TRP A 132 5.18 3.59 -0.64
N GLU A 133 4.83 2.68 -1.57
CA GLU A 133 4.43 3.08 -2.93
C GLU A 133 3.17 3.95 -2.92
N SER A 134 2.23 3.70 -2.02
CA SER A 134 1.05 4.55 -1.82
C SER A 134 1.44 5.95 -1.33
N ALA A 135 2.43 6.07 -0.45
CA ALA A 135 2.97 7.36 -0.02
C ALA A 135 3.66 8.11 -1.18
N LYS A 136 4.42 7.41 -2.06
CA LYS A 136 4.99 7.99 -3.29
C LYS A 136 3.90 8.47 -4.26
N GLN A 137 2.82 7.70 -4.43
CA GLN A 137 1.67 8.14 -5.24
C GLN A 137 1.06 9.44 -4.69
N GLY A 138 0.95 9.56 -3.36
CA GLY A 138 0.51 10.79 -2.71
C GLY A 138 1.43 11.98 -3.03
N ALA A 139 2.75 11.77 -3.01
CA ALA A 139 3.72 12.79 -3.38
C ALA A 139 3.64 13.19 -4.86
N ALA A 140 3.46 12.23 -5.76
CA ALA A 140 3.28 12.48 -7.18
C ALA A 140 1.98 13.25 -7.48
N ARG A 141 0.87 12.91 -6.82
CA ARG A 141 -0.40 13.67 -6.91
C ARG A 141 -0.25 15.13 -6.48
N LEU A 142 0.53 15.38 -5.42
CA LEU A 142 0.85 16.76 -5.02
C LEU A 142 1.67 17.47 -6.11
N GLY A 143 2.63 16.80 -6.74
CA GLY A 143 3.37 17.33 -7.89
C GLY A 143 2.44 17.70 -9.04
N MET A 144 1.50 16.81 -9.39
CA MET A 144 0.47 17.06 -10.41
C MET A 144 -0.41 18.25 -10.05
N ALA A 145 -0.90 18.37 -8.82
CA ALA A 145 -1.70 19.50 -8.39
C ALA A 145 -0.91 20.82 -8.47
N ARG A 146 0.38 20.81 -8.10
CA ARG A 146 1.27 21.97 -8.19
C ARG A 146 1.55 22.41 -9.62
N SER A 147 1.49 21.52 -10.61
CA SER A 147 1.70 21.88 -12.01
C SER A 147 0.66 22.89 -12.51
N GLU A 148 -0.52 22.96 -11.89
CA GLU A 148 -1.54 23.96 -12.20
C GLU A 148 -1.09 25.43 -11.92
N TYR A 149 -0.02 25.63 -11.15
CA TYR A 149 0.58 26.96 -10.95
C TYR A 149 1.52 27.39 -12.06
N TYR A 150 1.83 26.52 -13.00
CA TYR A 150 2.73 26.80 -14.11
C TYR A 150 1.94 26.94 -15.43
N PRO A 151 2.46 27.67 -16.41
CA PRO A 151 1.86 27.73 -17.73
C PRO A 151 1.98 26.38 -18.44
N HIS A 152 0.95 26.05 -19.22
CA HIS A 152 0.97 24.92 -20.14
C HIS A 152 1.44 25.40 -21.51
N LEU A 153 2.48 24.78 -22.05
CA LEU A 153 2.99 25.00 -23.38
C LEU A 153 2.74 23.75 -24.23
N ALA A 154 2.03 23.91 -25.34
CA ALA A 154 1.74 22.84 -26.28
C ALA A 154 2.26 23.22 -27.66
N ALA A 155 2.76 22.24 -28.41
CA ALA A 155 2.98 22.37 -29.85
C ALA A 155 1.75 21.80 -30.56
N LEU A 156 1.30 22.48 -31.60
CA LEU A 156 0.16 22.06 -32.41
C LEU A 156 0.55 22.04 -33.89
N ALA A 157 -0.05 21.12 -34.62
CA ALA A 157 -0.02 21.10 -36.08
C ALA A 157 -1.43 20.76 -36.57
N LEU A 158 -1.97 21.56 -37.47
CA LEU A 158 -3.27 21.41 -38.08
C LEU A 158 -3.11 21.38 -39.60
N ALA A 159 -3.69 20.37 -40.24
CA ALA A 159 -3.86 20.32 -41.67
C ALA A 159 -5.34 20.01 -41.94
N GLY A 160 -5.98 20.82 -42.75
CA GLY A 160 -7.39 20.65 -43.04
C GLY A 160 -7.84 21.45 -44.25
N ASP A 161 -9.07 21.21 -44.69
CA ASP A 161 -9.72 21.98 -45.72
C ASP A 161 -11.06 22.44 -45.18
N PHE A 162 -11.29 23.75 -45.19
CA PHE A 162 -12.47 24.40 -44.65
C PHE A 162 -13.24 25.07 -45.75
N ARG A 163 -14.53 24.78 -45.86
CA ARG A 163 -15.43 25.47 -46.76
C ARG A 163 -16.29 26.45 -45.98
N THR A 164 -16.20 27.73 -46.34
CA THR A 164 -17.00 28.83 -45.74
C THR A 164 -17.83 29.52 -46.77
N ILE A 165 -18.90 30.17 -46.32
CA ILE A 165 -19.73 31.06 -47.13
C ILE A 165 -19.32 32.50 -46.82
N GLU A 166 -18.73 33.19 -47.79
CA GLU A 166 -18.35 34.58 -47.66
C GLU A 166 -19.41 35.47 -48.32
N PRO A 167 -20.17 36.27 -47.57
CA PRO A 167 -21.10 37.24 -48.12
C PRO A 167 -20.36 38.28 -48.96
N TRP A 168 -20.81 38.49 -50.21
CA TRP A 168 -20.21 39.46 -51.10
C TRP A 168 -21.28 40.17 -51.89
N PRO A 169 -21.23 41.52 -52.02
CA PRO A 169 -22.26 42.28 -52.73
C PRO A 169 -22.38 41.86 -54.19
N LYS A 170 -23.61 41.63 -54.68
CA LYS A 170 -23.89 41.25 -56.08
C LYS A 170 -23.24 42.19 -57.11
N PRO A 171 -23.22 43.51 -56.94
CA PRO A 171 -22.58 44.43 -57.89
C PRO A 171 -21.05 44.23 -58.00
N LEU A 172 -20.43 43.58 -57.05
CA LEU A 172 -18.99 43.35 -57.01
C LEU A 172 -18.58 41.92 -57.47
N GLY A 173 -19.44 41.22 -58.22
CA GLY A 173 -19.10 40.00 -58.92
C GLY A 173 -19.59 38.71 -58.28
N ALA A 174 -20.39 38.74 -57.21
CA ALA A 174 -21.02 37.58 -56.63
C ALA A 174 -22.47 37.42 -57.06
N PRO A 175 -22.85 36.65 -58.10
CA PRO A 175 -24.20 36.57 -58.63
C PRO A 175 -25.25 36.15 -57.59
N ASN A 176 -24.90 35.33 -56.64
CA ASN A 176 -25.78 34.88 -55.56
C ASN A 176 -25.69 35.75 -54.28
N GLY A 177 -24.83 36.79 -54.26
CA GLY A 177 -24.57 37.60 -53.08
C GLY A 177 -23.58 36.94 -52.06
N TYR A 178 -22.92 35.88 -52.46
CA TYR A 178 -21.87 35.18 -51.67
C TYR A 178 -20.96 34.37 -52.57
N PHE A 179 -19.77 34.04 -52.07
CA PHE A 179 -18.89 33.04 -52.61
C PHE A 179 -18.77 31.86 -51.66
N LEU A 180 -18.54 30.65 -52.19
CA LEU A 180 -18.04 29.52 -51.44
C LEU A 180 -16.52 29.61 -51.51
N VAL A 181 -15.88 29.66 -50.36
CA VAL A 181 -14.43 29.72 -50.24
C VAL A 181 -13.95 28.39 -49.63
N ASP A 182 -13.18 27.64 -50.39
CA ASP A 182 -12.44 26.44 -49.92
C ASP A 182 -11.06 26.92 -49.46
N SER A 183 -10.74 26.65 -48.24
CA SER A 183 -9.48 27.11 -47.61
C SER A 183 -8.68 25.91 -47.05
N PRO A 184 -7.92 25.22 -47.90
CA PRO A 184 -6.91 24.31 -47.39
C PRO A 184 -5.92 25.07 -46.49
N ILE A 185 -5.73 24.59 -45.28
CA ILE A 185 -4.90 25.20 -44.26
C ILE A 185 -3.83 24.22 -43.79
N LEU A 186 -2.62 24.68 -43.61
CA LEU A 186 -1.57 24.04 -42.88
C LEU A 186 -1.03 25.01 -41.82
N GLU A 187 -1.19 24.64 -40.57
CA GLU A 187 -0.75 25.47 -39.46
C GLU A 187 0.16 24.62 -38.54
N SER A 188 1.27 25.20 -38.11
CA SER A 188 2.14 24.60 -37.11
C SER A 188 2.62 25.68 -36.16
N GLY A 189 2.52 25.42 -34.86
CA GLY A 189 2.84 26.46 -33.89
C GLY A 189 2.94 25.96 -32.46
N VAL A 190 2.98 26.94 -31.57
CA VAL A 190 2.99 26.73 -30.12
C VAL A 190 1.89 27.54 -29.48
N GLU A 191 1.28 26.97 -28.46
CA GLU A 191 0.26 27.61 -27.65
C GLU A 191 0.67 27.58 -26.17
N LEU A 192 0.50 28.68 -25.48
CA LEU A 192 0.70 28.83 -24.04
C LEU A 192 -0.62 29.23 -23.39
N ILE A 193 -1.05 28.44 -22.39
CA ILE A 193 -2.22 28.73 -21.57
C ILE A 193 -1.78 28.80 -20.12
N TYR A 194 -2.15 29.87 -19.44
CA TYR A 194 -1.86 30.07 -18.03
C TYR A 194 -3.08 30.59 -17.27
N ASN A 195 -3.44 29.87 -16.22
CA ASN A 195 -4.47 30.34 -15.30
C ASN A 195 -3.86 31.38 -14.34
N VAL A 196 -4.10 32.66 -14.58
CA VAL A 196 -3.54 33.75 -13.77
C VAL A 196 -4.18 33.79 -12.39
N TYR A 197 -5.52 33.74 -12.35
CA TYR A 197 -6.26 33.85 -11.09
C TYR A 197 -7.61 33.10 -11.16
N ASP A 198 -7.90 32.31 -10.12
CA ASP A 198 -9.10 31.45 -10.00
C ASP A 198 -9.78 31.54 -8.63
N PHE A 199 -9.54 32.62 -7.88
CA PHE A 199 -10.14 32.88 -6.57
C PHE A 199 -9.97 31.73 -5.56
N GLY A 200 -8.86 31.00 -5.65
CA GLY A 200 -8.46 30.00 -4.69
C GLY A 200 -8.77 28.54 -5.09
N GLY A 201 -9.27 28.31 -6.30
CA GLY A 201 -9.55 26.96 -6.81
C GLY A 201 -8.32 26.07 -6.80
N ARG A 202 -7.22 26.52 -7.46
CA ARG A 202 -5.92 25.82 -7.45
C ARG A 202 -5.36 25.65 -6.04
N ALA A 203 -5.43 26.72 -5.25
CA ALA A 203 -4.95 26.67 -3.87
C ALA A 203 -5.69 25.62 -3.05
N GLY A 204 -7.01 25.49 -3.23
CA GLY A 204 -7.82 24.44 -2.61
C GLY A 204 -7.41 23.04 -3.06
N ARG A 205 -7.24 22.82 -4.37
CA ARG A 205 -6.79 21.51 -4.91
C ARG A 205 -5.39 21.14 -4.47
N VAL A 206 -4.45 22.07 -4.44
CA VAL A 206 -3.09 21.85 -3.96
C VAL A 206 -3.07 21.55 -2.46
N GLU A 207 -3.85 22.29 -1.65
CA GLU A 207 -3.96 22.02 -0.21
C GLU A 207 -4.60 20.65 0.07
N ALA A 208 -5.64 20.26 -0.69
CA ALA A 208 -6.22 18.93 -0.61
C ALA A 208 -5.18 17.84 -0.92
N SER A 209 -4.44 17.99 -2.03
CA SER A 209 -3.39 17.04 -2.41
C SER A 209 -2.24 17.00 -1.40
N LYS A 210 -1.89 18.14 -0.77
CA LYS A 210 -0.90 18.19 0.30
C LYS A 210 -1.36 17.44 1.55
N ALA A 211 -2.62 17.62 1.94
CA ALA A 211 -3.20 16.90 3.06
C ALA A 211 -3.29 15.39 2.78
N LEU A 212 -3.71 14.97 1.57
CA LEU A 212 -3.72 13.56 1.17
C LEU A 212 -2.31 12.93 1.17
N ARG A 213 -1.27 13.68 0.78
CA ARG A 213 0.12 13.22 0.90
C ARG A 213 0.50 12.96 2.35
N LEU A 214 0.14 13.87 3.26
CA LEU A 214 0.40 13.71 4.69
C LEU A 214 -0.39 12.53 5.28
N ALA A 215 -1.64 12.35 4.85
CA ALA A 215 -2.44 11.18 5.24
C ALA A 215 -1.80 9.86 4.80
N ALA A 216 -1.28 9.80 3.57
CA ALA A 216 -0.59 8.61 3.07
C ALA A 216 0.72 8.32 3.81
N ALA A 217 1.49 9.38 4.18
CA ALA A 217 2.69 9.22 4.99
C ALA A 217 2.38 8.71 6.40
N ALA A 218 1.33 9.22 7.04
CA ALA A 218 0.90 8.74 8.35
C ALA A 218 0.36 7.30 8.29
N ALA A 219 -0.36 6.94 7.22
CA ALA A 219 -0.80 5.56 6.99
C ALA A 219 0.40 4.61 6.82
N PHE A 220 1.45 5.02 6.10
CA PHE A 220 2.70 4.25 6.00
C PHE A 220 3.33 4.01 7.38
N GLN A 221 3.43 5.04 8.23
CA GLN A 221 3.94 4.87 9.59
C GLN A 221 3.12 3.87 10.41
N ARG A 222 1.78 3.90 10.28
CA ARG A 222 0.92 2.93 10.97
C ARG A 222 1.10 1.51 10.45
N THR A 223 1.31 1.34 9.15
CA THR A 223 1.62 0.03 8.56
C THR A 223 2.94 -0.52 9.10
N ASN A 224 3.99 0.30 9.21
CA ASN A 224 5.25 -0.12 9.82
C ASN A 224 5.06 -0.58 11.27
N GLN A 225 4.30 0.18 12.09
CA GLN A 225 3.96 -0.25 13.44
C GLN A 225 3.20 -1.58 13.47
N ALA A 226 2.28 -1.80 12.51
CA ALA A 226 1.53 -3.04 12.43
C ALA A 226 2.43 -4.23 12.05
N VAL A 227 3.35 -4.05 11.10
CA VAL A 227 4.33 -5.07 10.72
C VAL A 227 5.28 -5.37 11.88
N ALA A 228 5.80 -4.35 12.56
CA ALA A 228 6.64 -4.54 13.74
C ALA A 228 5.89 -5.29 14.85
N PHE A 229 4.63 -4.96 15.12
CA PHE A 229 3.79 -5.69 16.08
C PHE A 229 3.58 -7.16 15.67
N ALA A 230 3.36 -7.43 14.39
CA ALA A 230 3.24 -8.81 13.88
C ALA A 230 4.55 -9.59 14.10
N VAL A 231 5.71 -8.99 13.76
CA VAL A 231 7.03 -9.62 14.00
C VAL A 231 7.24 -9.95 15.47
N VAL A 232 6.94 -8.99 16.37
CA VAL A 232 7.05 -9.21 17.83
C VAL A 232 6.15 -10.36 18.29
N THR A 233 4.92 -10.39 17.78
CA THR A 233 3.96 -11.45 18.12
C THR A 233 4.46 -12.82 17.65
N ASP A 234 4.92 -12.93 16.40
CA ASP A 234 5.39 -14.20 15.83
C ASP A 234 6.72 -14.66 16.44
N TYR A 235 7.59 -13.71 16.79
CA TYR A 235 8.80 -14.00 17.56
C TYR A 235 8.48 -14.63 18.91
N PHE A 236 7.56 -14.05 19.71
CA PHE A 236 7.16 -14.63 20.98
C PHE A 236 6.35 -15.93 20.82
N ASN A 237 5.58 -16.08 19.75
CA ASN A 237 4.91 -17.33 19.42
C ASN A 237 5.92 -18.45 19.12
N LEU A 238 7.01 -18.15 18.39
CA LEU A 238 8.07 -19.12 18.13
C LEU A 238 8.80 -19.52 19.43
N LEU A 239 9.13 -18.55 20.28
CA LEU A 239 9.71 -18.84 21.61
C LEU A 239 8.77 -19.70 22.46
N THR A 240 7.46 -19.39 22.44
CA THR A 240 6.44 -20.17 23.15
C THR A 240 6.36 -21.59 22.64
N ALA A 241 6.41 -21.78 21.31
CA ALA A 241 6.42 -23.11 20.71
C ALA A 241 7.67 -23.91 21.13
N ALA A 242 8.84 -23.26 21.18
CA ALA A 242 10.07 -23.89 21.65
C ALA A 242 10.03 -24.26 23.15
N GLU A 243 9.54 -23.36 24.01
CA GLU A 243 9.33 -23.63 25.45
C GLU A 243 8.28 -24.73 25.66
N ARG A 244 7.20 -24.76 24.85
CA ARG A 244 6.18 -25.81 24.88
C ARG A 244 6.78 -27.19 24.49
N LEU A 245 7.64 -27.21 23.47
CA LEU A 245 8.36 -28.44 23.09
C LEU A 245 9.20 -28.97 24.25
N GLU A 246 9.93 -28.11 24.96
CA GLU A 246 10.71 -28.49 26.12
C GLU A 246 9.81 -28.98 27.27
N ALA A 247 8.71 -28.30 27.56
CA ALA A 247 7.72 -28.76 28.52
C ALA A 247 7.14 -30.14 28.15
N SER A 248 6.86 -30.40 26.86
CA SER A 248 6.36 -31.68 26.37
C SER A 248 7.39 -32.79 26.56
N ARG A 249 8.70 -32.51 26.40
CA ARG A 249 9.78 -33.47 26.72
C ARG A 249 9.78 -33.83 28.19
N GLN A 250 9.60 -32.86 29.08
CA GLN A 250 9.50 -33.09 30.52
C GLN A 250 8.24 -33.87 30.91
N ILE A 251 7.12 -33.64 30.20
CA ILE A 251 5.87 -34.38 30.38
C ILE A 251 6.08 -35.85 29.99
N VAL A 252 6.72 -36.14 28.86
CA VAL A 252 7.06 -37.51 28.43
C VAL A 252 7.92 -38.20 29.49
N LYS A 253 8.97 -37.53 29.98
CA LYS A 253 9.84 -38.10 31.05
C LYS A 253 9.04 -38.40 32.32
N THR A 254 8.13 -37.52 32.71
CA THR A 254 7.26 -37.73 33.89
C THR A 254 6.33 -38.93 33.68
N ALA A 255 5.70 -39.07 32.51
CA ALA A 255 4.83 -40.20 32.19
C ALA A 255 5.58 -41.53 32.12
N GLN A 256 6.81 -41.56 31.60
CA GLN A 256 7.69 -42.72 31.62
C GLN A 256 8.05 -43.14 33.07
N THR A 257 8.35 -42.17 33.95
CA THR A 257 8.62 -42.45 35.37
C THR A 257 7.40 -43.05 36.04
N THR A 258 6.20 -42.59 35.74
CA THR A 258 4.93 -43.16 36.24
C THR A 258 4.72 -44.58 35.71
N GLN A 259 5.00 -44.85 34.44
CA GLN A 259 4.92 -46.16 33.83
C GLN A 259 5.90 -47.14 34.50
N GLU A 260 7.16 -46.75 34.67
CA GLU A 260 8.20 -47.58 35.34
C GLU A 260 7.79 -47.92 36.78
N ALA A 261 7.23 -46.95 37.53
CA ALA A 261 6.73 -47.18 38.86
C ALA A 261 5.56 -48.19 38.89
N ALA A 262 4.64 -48.11 37.91
CA ALA A 262 3.52 -49.05 37.77
C ALA A 262 4.00 -50.48 37.44
N GLU A 263 4.99 -50.61 36.52
CA GLU A 263 5.59 -51.90 36.17
C GLU A 263 6.33 -52.54 37.36
N ALA A 264 7.08 -51.74 38.12
CA ALA A 264 7.74 -52.18 39.33
C ALA A 264 6.75 -52.68 40.43
N GLN A 265 5.64 -51.97 40.59
CA GLN A 265 4.58 -52.38 41.51
C GLN A 265 3.89 -53.69 41.08
N LEU A 266 3.67 -53.88 39.77
CA LEU A 266 3.14 -55.16 39.25
C LEU A 266 4.10 -56.29 39.48
N ALA A 267 5.40 -56.11 39.24
CA ALA A 267 6.44 -57.11 39.49
C ALA A 267 6.52 -57.56 40.97
N ASN A 268 6.18 -56.61 41.87
CA ASN A 268 6.11 -56.91 43.33
C ASN A 268 4.72 -57.42 43.78
N GLY A 269 3.78 -57.69 42.86
CA GLY A 269 2.41 -58.13 43.15
C GLY A 269 1.51 -57.09 43.82
N ARG A 270 1.87 -55.82 43.77
CA ARG A 270 1.15 -54.69 44.43
C ARG A 270 0.32 -53.81 43.48
N SER A 271 0.34 -54.10 42.19
CA SER A 271 -0.45 -53.42 41.17
C SER A 271 -1.09 -54.45 40.25
N THR A 272 -2.05 -54.01 39.39
CA THR A 272 -2.75 -54.87 38.45
C THR A 272 -2.28 -54.62 37.00
N LEU A 273 -2.47 -55.60 36.09
CA LEU A 273 -2.17 -55.42 34.67
C LEU A 273 -2.91 -54.23 34.03
N PRO A 274 -4.21 -54.00 34.32
CA PRO A 274 -4.89 -52.80 33.84
C PRO A 274 -4.22 -51.49 34.28
N ASP A 275 -3.65 -51.41 35.47
CA ASP A 275 -2.92 -50.24 35.93
C ASP A 275 -1.70 -49.94 35.05
N VAL A 276 -0.89 -50.98 34.77
CA VAL A 276 0.28 -50.85 33.89
C VAL A 276 -0.14 -50.44 32.47
N LEU A 277 -1.23 -51.00 31.95
CA LEU A 277 -1.76 -50.62 30.62
C LEU A 277 -2.23 -49.18 30.60
N ASN A 278 -2.85 -48.68 31.66
CA ASN A 278 -3.23 -47.26 31.77
C ASN A 278 -2.01 -46.35 31.84
N ALA A 279 -0.96 -46.70 32.58
CA ALA A 279 0.28 -45.93 32.62
C ALA A 279 0.99 -45.92 31.24
N ARG A 280 1.01 -47.04 30.52
CA ARG A 280 1.54 -47.14 29.15
C ARG A 280 0.73 -46.27 28.18
N ALA A 281 -0.59 -46.25 28.29
CA ALA A 281 -1.44 -45.38 27.47
C ALA A 281 -1.18 -43.88 27.74
N ALA A 282 -0.97 -43.48 28.99
CA ALA A 282 -0.58 -42.10 29.36
C ALA A 282 0.79 -41.74 28.76
N ALA A 283 1.79 -42.61 28.84
CA ALA A 283 3.11 -42.38 28.24
C ALA A 283 3.03 -42.28 26.69
N ALA A 284 2.22 -43.14 26.04
CA ALA A 284 1.99 -43.08 24.61
C ALA A 284 1.28 -41.77 24.18
N GLN A 285 0.30 -41.28 24.98
CA GLN A 285 -0.34 -40.00 24.75
C GLN A 285 0.67 -38.85 24.87
N ALA A 286 1.52 -38.83 25.86
CA ALA A 286 2.58 -37.83 26.03
C ALA A 286 3.55 -37.79 24.83
N LEU A 287 3.92 -38.97 24.29
CA LEU A 287 4.73 -39.05 23.06
C LEU A 287 3.99 -38.50 21.82
N TYR A 288 2.69 -38.77 21.69
CA TYR A 288 1.87 -38.21 20.62
C TYR A 288 1.85 -36.68 20.70
N ASP A 289 1.62 -36.11 21.89
CA ASP A 289 1.58 -34.67 22.12
C ASP A 289 2.95 -34.00 21.90
N LEU A 290 4.05 -34.72 22.17
CA LEU A 290 5.40 -34.29 21.83
C LEU A 290 5.57 -34.09 20.31
N GLN A 291 5.08 -35.04 19.50
CA GLN A 291 5.15 -34.89 18.03
C GLN A 291 4.37 -33.66 17.53
N ALA A 292 3.20 -33.40 18.12
CA ALA A 292 2.43 -32.19 17.83
C ALA A 292 3.21 -30.91 18.20
N SER A 293 3.95 -30.92 19.31
CA SER A 293 4.78 -29.79 19.74
C SER A 293 6.00 -29.57 18.84
N ILE A 294 6.60 -30.63 18.27
CA ILE A 294 7.67 -30.52 17.27
C ILE A 294 7.14 -29.81 16.01
N GLY A 295 6.03 -30.27 15.44
CA GLY A 295 5.39 -29.63 14.29
C GLY A 295 4.95 -28.17 14.56
N GLY A 296 4.59 -27.88 15.83
CA GLY A 296 4.25 -26.53 16.26
C GLY A 296 5.42 -25.54 16.14
N VAL A 297 6.65 -25.96 16.45
CA VAL A 297 7.85 -25.13 16.27
C VAL A 297 8.10 -24.82 14.79
N ASP A 298 7.99 -25.85 13.93
CA ASP A 298 8.21 -25.65 12.49
C ASP A 298 7.16 -24.74 11.89
N THR A 299 5.90 -24.88 12.30
CA THR A 299 4.82 -23.97 11.88
C THR A 299 5.10 -22.53 12.32
N ALA A 300 5.51 -22.31 13.57
CA ALA A 300 5.82 -20.98 14.08
C ALA A 300 7.00 -20.33 13.33
N ARG A 301 8.00 -21.12 12.92
CA ARG A 301 9.09 -20.64 12.05
C ARG A 301 8.59 -20.17 10.70
N VAL A 302 7.71 -20.94 10.07
CA VAL A 302 7.14 -20.59 8.76
C VAL A 302 6.34 -19.28 8.85
N VAL A 303 5.52 -19.11 9.88
CA VAL A 303 4.73 -17.90 10.11
C VAL A 303 5.63 -16.67 10.30
N LEU A 304 6.67 -16.80 11.13
CA LEU A 304 7.63 -15.70 11.32
C LEU A 304 8.30 -15.30 10.00
N ARG A 305 8.71 -16.26 9.17
CA ARG A 305 9.31 -15.99 7.86
C ARG A 305 8.36 -15.27 6.91
N GLU A 306 7.09 -15.68 6.89
CA GLU A 306 6.05 -14.99 6.10
C GLU A 306 5.95 -13.53 6.50
N THR A 307 5.92 -13.26 7.81
CA THR A 307 5.88 -11.89 8.34
C THR A 307 7.13 -11.09 8.01
N LEU A 308 8.29 -11.72 7.94
CA LEU A 308 9.54 -11.09 7.50
C LEU A 308 9.56 -10.83 5.97
N GLY A 309 8.67 -11.42 5.19
CA GLY A 309 8.67 -11.34 3.74
C GLY A 309 9.78 -12.15 3.07
N VAL A 310 10.22 -13.23 3.70
CA VAL A 310 11.31 -14.14 3.25
C VAL A 310 10.72 -15.47 2.79
N GLU A 311 11.39 -16.13 1.83
CA GLU A 311 10.92 -17.44 1.33
C GLU A 311 10.88 -18.50 2.45
N PRO A 312 9.88 -19.39 2.42
CA PRO A 312 9.69 -20.40 3.48
C PRO A 312 10.80 -21.46 3.59
N SER A 313 11.71 -21.52 2.61
CA SER A 313 12.77 -22.54 2.53
C SER A 313 13.91 -22.34 3.52
N ASP A 314 14.10 -21.14 4.08
CA ASP A 314 15.26 -20.80 4.90
C ASP A 314 15.02 -21.11 6.37
N ALA A 315 15.96 -21.81 7.01
CA ALA A 315 15.94 -22.00 8.45
C ALA A 315 16.31 -20.69 9.15
N ILE A 316 15.52 -20.28 10.14
CA ILE A 316 15.79 -19.07 10.93
C ILE A 316 16.01 -19.47 12.39
N GLN A 317 17.06 -18.91 12.99
CA GLN A 317 17.31 -19.02 14.42
C GLN A 317 17.04 -17.68 15.08
N VAL A 318 16.37 -17.70 16.22
CA VAL A 318 16.07 -16.50 17.00
C VAL A 318 16.84 -16.56 18.33
N GLN A 319 17.34 -15.40 18.77
CA GLN A 319 17.95 -15.30 20.08
C GLN A 319 16.88 -15.48 21.16
N GLN A 320 17.16 -16.34 22.13
CA GLN A 320 16.33 -16.37 23.34
C GLN A 320 16.75 -15.19 24.24
N PRO A 321 15.82 -14.32 24.64
CA PRO A 321 16.14 -13.21 25.53
C PRO A 321 16.52 -13.77 26.89
N THR A 322 17.82 -13.79 27.15
CA THR A 322 18.36 -14.25 28.46
C THR A 322 18.02 -13.18 29.50
N ASN A 323 17.16 -13.52 30.47
CA ASN A 323 16.82 -12.65 31.63
C ASN A 323 16.05 -11.34 31.30
N LEU A 324 15.21 -11.32 30.25
CA LEU A 324 14.30 -10.20 30.06
C LEU A 324 13.21 -10.25 31.14
N PRO A 325 13.19 -9.30 32.12
CA PRO A 325 12.15 -9.28 33.13
C PRO A 325 10.76 -9.12 32.46
N LEU A 326 9.76 -9.76 33.04
CA LEU A 326 8.40 -9.57 32.57
C LEU A 326 7.93 -8.15 32.91
N PRO A 327 7.19 -7.48 32.00
CA PRO A 327 6.59 -6.20 32.30
C PRO A 327 5.64 -6.31 33.50
N GLY A 328 5.83 -5.42 34.49
CA GLY A 328 4.95 -5.33 35.64
C GLY A 328 3.65 -4.57 35.32
N GLU A 329 2.79 -4.38 36.33
CA GLU A 329 1.56 -3.62 36.17
C GLU A 329 1.84 -2.18 35.71
N VAL A 330 1.03 -1.68 34.76
CA VAL A 330 1.10 -0.30 34.30
C VAL A 330 0.47 0.62 35.35
N ALA A 331 1.26 1.53 35.87
CA ALA A 331 0.81 2.51 36.89
C ALA A 331 -0.10 3.63 36.31
N GLU A 332 -0.14 3.78 34.99
CA GLU A 332 -0.90 4.84 34.33
C GLU A 332 -2.39 4.51 34.24
N SER A 333 -3.23 5.55 34.38
CA SER A 333 -4.66 5.40 34.20
C SER A 333 -5.02 5.16 32.73
N THR A 334 -6.07 4.40 32.47
CA THR A 334 -6.58 4.14 31.11
C THR A 334 -6.97 5.42 30.38
N ALA A 335 -7.47 6.45 31.08
CA ALA A 335 -7.75 7.76 30.49
C ALA A 335 -6.48 8.41 29.93
N SER A 336 -5.39 8.40 30.70
CA SER A 336 -4.09 8.93 30.25
C SER A 336 -3.56 8.18 29.01
N LEU A 337 -3.71 6.83 28.99
CA LEU A 337 -3.30 6.02 27.84
C LEU A 337 -4.12 6.34 26.57
N VAL A 338 -5.44 6.56 26.72
CA VAL A 338 -6.31 6.98 25.60
C VAL A 338 -5.91 8.36 25.08
N ASP A 339 -5.63 9.32 25.97
CA ASP A 339 -5.20 10.65 25.53
C ASP A 339 -3.83 10.63 24.86
N LYS A 340 -2.89 9.81 25.32
CA LYS A 340 -1.62 9.54 24.62
C LYS A 340 -1.87 8.95 23.23
N ALA A 341 -2.73 7.95 23.12
CA ALA A 341 -3.06 7.32 21.85
C ALA A 341 -3.64 8.34 20.85
N ARG A 342 -4.54 9.22 21.28
CA ARG A 342 -5.11 10.28 20.45
C ARG A 342 -4.06 11.25 19.91
N GLN A 343 -3.00 11.49 20.67
CA GLN A 343 -1.91 12.38 20.25
C GLN A 343 -0.86 11.70 19.39
N GLN A 344 -0.63 10.42 19.58
CA GLN A 344 0.53 9.71 19.04
C GLN A 344 0.22 8.79 17.86
N ARG A 345 -1.02 8.35 17.70
CA ARG A 345 -1.39 7.37 16.67
C ARG A 345 -1.36 7.95 15.26
N PRO A 346 -0.57 7.35 14.35
CA PRO A 346 -0.47 7.84 12.98
C PRO A 346 -1.79 7.68 12.19
N ASP A 347 -2.61 6.66 12.49
CA ASP A 347 -3.88 6.44 11.79
C ASP A 347 -4.92 7.54 12.09
N LEU A 348 -4.95 8.09 13.31
CA LEU A 348 -5.78 9.26 13.62
C LEU A 348 -5.26 10.52 12.93
N SER A 349 -3.93 10.67 12.84
CA SER A 349 -3.32 11.74 12.05
C SER A 349 -3.71 11.62 10.58
N ALA A 350 -3.69 10.41 9.99
CA ALA A 350 -4.09 10.17 8.62
C ALA A 350 -5.54 10.57 8.33
N ILE A 351 -6.47 10.23 9.22
CA ILE A 351 -7.89 10.61 9.09
C ILE A 351 -8.09 12.12 9.27
N SER A 352 -7.36 12.74 10.21
CA SER A 352 -7.40 14.20 10.39
C SER A 352 -6.94 14.95 9.13
N GLU A 353 -5.90 14.46 8.45
CA GLU A 353 -5.44 15.02 7.18
C GLU A 353 -6.43 14.73 6.02
N LYS A 354 -7.16 13.61 6.02
CA LYS A 354 -8.26 13.37 5.06
C LYS A 354 -9.41 14.38 5.25
N LEU A 355 -9.78 14.69 6.49
CA LEU A 355 -10.77 15.72 6.79
C LEU A 355 -10.30 17.10 6.30
N ARG A 356 -9.01 17.43 6.49
CA ARG A 356 -8.41 18.64 5.96
C ARG A 356 -8.46 18.69 4.44
N ALA A 357 -8.21 17.57 3.77
CA ALA A 357 -8.33 17.45 2.32
C ALA A 357 -9.76 17.71 1.84
N ALA A 358 -10.77 17.09 2.45
CA ALA A 358 -12.18 17.30 2.12
C ALA A 358 -12.61 18.77 2.35
N SER A 359 -12.09 19.42 3.39
CA SER A 359 -12.33 20.84 3.66
C SER A 359 -11.70 21.76 2.60
N ALA A 360 -10.52 21.38 2.07
CA ALA A 360 -9.85 22.10 0.98
C ALA A 360 -10.54 21.86 -0.36
N GLU A 361 -11.06 20.66 -0.64
CA GLU A 361 -11.91 20.36 -1.81
C GLU A 361 -13.19 21.21 -1.81
N LEU A 362 -13.84 21.34 -0.65
CA LEU A 362 -15.01 22.23 -0.52
C LEU A 362 -14.66 23.69 -0.85
N LYS A 363 -13.48 24.15 -0.44
CA LYS A 363 -12.98 25.48 -0.79
C LYS A 363 -12.78 25.63 -2.29
N ALA A 364 -12.21 24.60 -2.94
CA ALA A 364 -12.03 24.57 -4.38
C ALA A 364 -13.39 24.58 -5.12
N ALA A 365 -14.37 23.77 -4.69
CA ALA A 365 -15.70 23.75 -5.27
C ALA A 365 -16.42 25.11 -5.14
N LYS A 366 -16.30 25.77 -3.99
CA LYS A 366 -16.89 27.12 -3.79
C LYS A 366 -16.24 28.19 -4.68
N SER A 367 -14.99 28.03 -5.08
CA SER A 367 -14.31 28.97 -5.98
C SER A 367 -14.86 28.94 -7.41
N GLU A 368 -15.51 27.85 -7.83
CA GLU A 368 -16.10 27.72 -9.18
C GLU A 368 -17.29 28.71 -9.43
N TYR A 369 -17.82 29.32 -8.38
CA TYR A 369 -18.79 30.43 -8.51
C TYR A 369 -18.15 31.77 -8.91
N ARG A 370 -16.83 31.84 -8.89
CA ARG A 370 -16.09 33.07 -9.21
C ARG A 370 -15.56 33.02 -10.65
N PRO A 371 -15.31 34.18 -11.27
CA PRO A 371 -14.68 34.22 -12.59
C PRO A 371 -13.26 33.66 -12.56
N LYS A 372 -12.79 33.10 -13.69
CA LYS A 372 -11.38 32.67 -13.87
C LYS A 372 -10.70 33.63 -14.84
N ILE A 373 -9.50 34.05 -14.54
CA ILE A 373 -8.68 34.92 -15.39
C ILE A 373 -7.58 34.04 -16.00
N LEU A 374 -7.64 33.93 -17.33
CA LEU A 374 -6.72 33.11 -18.12
C LEU A 374 -5.86 34.04 -18.99
N PHE A 375 -4.58 33.76 -19.07
CA PHE A 375 -3.68 34.33 -20.07
C PHE A 375 -3.45 33.28 -21.16
N GLY A 376 -3.57 33.69 -22.41
CA GLY A 376 -3.29 32.85 -23.56
C GLY A 376 -2.34 33.55 -24.51
N ALA A 377 -1.41 32.81 -25.08
CA ALA A 377 -0.57 33.29 -26.17
C ALA A 377 -0.35 32.15 -27.17
N SER A 378 -0.43 32.44 -28.46
CA SER A 378 -0.04 31.48 -29.48
C SER A 378 0.79 32.16 -30.56
N ALA A 379 1.67 31.36 -31.17
CA ALA A 379 2.43 31.77 -32.35
C ALA A 379 2.53 30.57 -33.29
N ALA A 380 2.16 30.75 -34.54
CA ALA A 380 2.14 29.70 -35.54
C ALA A 380 2.57 30.22 -36.92
N GLN A 381 3.09 29.31 -37.74
CA GLN A 381 3.19 29.52 -39.17
C GLN A 381 1.93 28.95 -39.82
N GLN A 382 1.15 29.81 -40.46
CA GLN A 382 -0.08 29.44 -41.16
C GLN A 382 0.10 29.56 -42.65
N ALA A 383 -0.23 28.55 -43.40
CA ALA A 383 -0.27 28.54 -44.84
C ALA A 383 -1.69 28.24 -45.31
N LEU A 384 -2.21 29.08 -46.21
CA LEU A 384 -3.56 29.01 -46.76
C LEU A 384 -3.49 28.99 -48.30
N TRP A 385 -4.33 28.17 -48.93
CA TRP A 385 -4.53 28.10 -50.38
C TRP A 385 -6.00 28.25 -50.73
N PRO A 386 -6.61 29.43 -50.46
CA PRO A 386 -8.03 29.59 -50.65
C PRO A 386 -8.41 29.56 -52.14
N GLY A 387 -9.49 28.87 -52.45
CA GLY A 387 -10.15 28.83 -53.75
C GLY A 387 -11.59 29.33 -53.63
N THR A 388 -12.19 29.83 -54.72
CA THR A 388 -13.58 30.25 -54.75
C THR A 388 -14.32 29.63 -55.91
N ASN A 389 -15.66 29.60 -55.85
CA ASN A 389 -16.53 29.24 -56.94
C ASN A 389 -16.93 30.46 -57.83
N ALA A 390 -16.20 31.58 -57.71
CA ALA A 390 -16.43 32.78 -58.54
C ALA A 390 -16.09 32.50 -60.00
N PRO A 391 -16.78 33.16 -60.95
CA PRO A 391 -16.39 33.17 -62.37
C PRO A 391 -15.01 33.84 -62.54
N GLY A 392 -14.06 33.14 -63.13
CA GLY A 392 -12.70 33.66 -63.32
C GLY A 392 -11.64 32.73 -62.69
N PRO A 393 -10.42 33.19 -62.39
CA PRO A 393 -9.41 32.39 -61.74
C PRO A 393 -9.92 32.00 -60.35
N ASN A 394 -10.09 30.69 -60.13
CA ASN A 394 -10.70 30.14 -58.89
C ASN A 394 -9.78 30.19 -57.65
N GLN A 395 -8.57 30.73 -57.79
CA GLN A 395 -7.60 30.85 -56.70
C GLN A 395 -7.49 32.30 -56.23
N LEU A 396 -7.68 32.49 -54.94
CA LEU A 396 -7.52 33.80 -54.30
C LEU A 396 -6.04 34.14 -53.98
N GLY A 397 -5.09 33.31 -54.41
CA GLY A 397 -3.73 33.42 -54.01
C GLY A 397 -3.42 32.58 -52.74
N HIS A 398 -2.17 32.24 -52.55
CA HIS A 398 -1.75 31.56 -51.35
C HIS A 398 -0.98 32.52 -50.43
N ALA A 399 -1.12 32.32 -49.13
CA ALA A 399 -0.36 33.05 -48.14
C ALA A 399 0.33 32.04 -47.20
N SER A 400 1.55 32.37 -46.80
CA SER A 400 2.25 31.59 -45.77
C SER A 400 2.98 32.59 -44.86
N GLU A 401 2.34 32.93 -43.77
CA GLU A 401 2.79 33.98 -42.88
C GLU A 401 2.76 33.55 -41.41
N PRO A 402 3.60 34.15 -40.55
CA PRO A 402 3.50 33.98 -39.13
C PRO A 402 2.26 34.68 -38.58
N VAL A 403 1.49 33.93 -37.79
CA VAL A 403 0.31 34.46 -37.06
C VAL A 403 0.54 34.32 -35.58
N TRP A 404 0.06 35.25 -34.80
CA TRP A 404 0.18 35.20 -33.35
C TRP A 404 -0.99 35.89 -32.68
N ASN A 405 -1.32 35.43 -31.49
CA ASN A 405 -2.23 36.14 -30.61
C ASN A 405 -1.68 36.12 -29.17
N VAL A 406 -2.02 37.15 -28.43
CA VAL A 406 -1.75 37.27 -26.98
C VAL A 406 -2.96 37.96 -26.36
N GLY A 407 -3.46 37.40 -25.28
CA GLY A 407 -4.63 37.95 -24.64
C GLY A 407 -4.87 37.49 -23.21
N VAL A 408 -5.73 38.24 -22.52
CA VAL A 408 -6.26 37.86 -21.21
C VAL A 408 -7.75 37.67 -21.34
N THR A 409 -8.26 36.53 -20.91
CA THR A 409 -9.68 36.19 -20.95
C THR A 409 -10.23 36.04 -19.56
N ALA A 410 -11.28 36.77 -19.20
CA ALA A 410 -12.07 36.55 -18.00
C ALA A 410 -13.27 35.66 -18.37
N ARG A 411 -13.34 34.45 -17.77
CA ARG A 411 -14.46 33.52 -17.98
C ARG A 411 -15.27 33.38 -16.70
N TRP A 412 -16.54 33.73 -16.77
CA TRP A 412 -17.49 33.57 -15.69
C TRP A 412 -18.72 32.84 -16.17
N THR A 413 -18.94 31.64 -15.63
CA THR A 413 -20.14 30.87 -15.95
C THR A 413 -21.30 31.40 -15.11
N ILE A 414 -22.28 32.06 -15.77
CA ILE A 414 -23.43 32.65 -15.08
C ILE A 414 -24.47 31.57 -14.77
N PHE A 415 -24.73 30.66 -15.72
CA PHE A 415 -25.70 29.58 -15.59
C PHE A 415 -25.13 28.28 -16.11
N ASP A 416 -25.30 27.18 -15.36
CA ASP A 416 -24.78 25.85 -15.64
C ASP A 416 -25.78 24.72 -15.30
N GLY A 417 -27.07 25.04 -15.25
CA GLY A 417 -28.11 24.07 -14.91
C GLY A 417 -28.03 23.55 -13.48
N GLY A 418 -27.28 24.24 -12.60
CA GLY A 418 -27.12 23.84 -11.18
C GLY A 418 -25.94 22.92 -10.89
N LEU A 419 -25.04 22.67 -11.85
CA LEU A 419 -23.85 21.82 -11.69
C LEU A 419 -23.03 22.22 -10.45
N ARG A 420 -22.57 23.48 -10.37
CA ARG A 420 -21.78 24.01 -9.25
C ARG A 420 -22.48 23.89 -7.90
N LYS A 421 -23.82 24.07 -7.87
CA LYS A 421 -24.62 23.90 -6.65
C LYS A 421 -24.50 22.46 -6.13
N HIS A 422 -24.65 21.48 -7.01
CA HIS A 422 -24.57 20.07 -6.63
C HIS A 422 -23.13 19.63 -6.33
N GLU A 423 -22.12 20.19 -6.98
CA GLU A 423 -20.71 19.98 -6.64
C GLU A 423 -20.37 20.46 -5.22
N VAL A 424 -20.85 21.65 -4.83
CA VAL A 424 -20.67 22.16 -3.46
C VAL A 424 -21.42 21.29 -2.45
N LEU A 425 -22.67 20.90 -2.74
CA LEU A 425 -23.43 20.00 -1.85
C LEU A 425 -22.73 18.65 -1.68
N MET A 426 -22.17 18.09 -2.76
CA MET A 426 -21.38 16.87 -2.71
C MET A 426 -20.11 17.05 -1.86
N ALA A 427 -19.38 18.15 -2.04
CA ALA A 427 -18.17 18.43 -1.26
C ALA A 427 -18.49 18.68 0.23
N GLU A 428 -19.62 19.30 0.55
CA GLU A 428 -20.10 19.46 1.93
C GLU A 428 -20.48 18.11 2.58
N ALA A 429 -21.13 17.23 1.81
CA ALA A 429 -21.45 15.89 2.29
C ALA A 429 -20.15 15.07 2.53
N LYS A 430 -19.17 15.13 1.63
CA LYS A 430 -17.86 14.50 1.82
C LYS A 430 -17.13 15.00 3.07
N ARG A 431 -17.16 16.32 3.33
CA ARG A 431 -16.55 16.88 4.53
C ARG A 431 -17.22 16.38 5.81
N ARG A 432 -18.58 16.35 5.85
CA ARG A 432 -19.32 15.81 6.99
C ARG A 432 -19.03 14.32 7.21
N ALA A 433 -18.98 13.53 6.13
CA ALA A 433 -18.61 12.12 6.23
C ALA A 433 -17.20 11.95 6.82
N ALA A 434 -16.23 12.75 6.39
CA ALA A 434 -14.87 12.70 6.95
C ALA A 434 -14.79 13.16 8.42
N GLU A 435 -15.70 14.04 8.87
CA GLU A 435 -15.83 14.41 10.29
C GLU A 435 -16.36 13.23 11.13
N ASP A 436 -17.35 12.52 10.62
CA ASP A 436 -17.91 11.36 11.29
C ASP A 436 -16.94 10.16 11.28
N GLU A 437 -16.21 9.93 10.17
CA GLU A 437 -15.12 8.94 10.12
C GLU A 437 -14.04 9.22 11.17
N LYS A 438 -13.69 10.50 11.37
CA LYS A 438 -12.73 10.88 12.42
C LYS A 438 -13.27 10.54 13.81
N ARG A 439 -14.52 10.86 14.10
CA ARG A 439 -15.16 10.54 15.37
C ARG A 439 -15.23 9.03 15.61
N GLU A 440 -15.66 8.27 14.61
CA GLU A 440 -15.68 6.81 14.66
C GLU A 440 -14.28 6.24 14.99
N LYS A 441 -13.22 6.80 14.38
CA LYS A 441 -11.85 6.37 14.65
C LYS A 441 -11.39 6.73 16.06
N GLU A 442 -11.75 7.90 16.58
CA GLU A 442 -11.47 8.29 17.97
C GLU A 442 -12.11 7.33 18.97
N ASP A 443 -13.37 6.93 18.74
CA ASP A 443 -14.09 5.98 19.58
C ASP A 443 -13.47 4.56 19.48
N ALA A 444 -13.07 4.14 18.26
CA ALA A 444 -12.39 2.88 18.05
C ALA A 444 -11.04 2.82 18.78
N ILE A 445 -10.27 3.90 18.74
CA ILE A 445 -8.98 4.03 19.47
C ILE A 445 -9.23 3.89 20.97
N GLY A 446 -10.23 4.58 21.51
CA GLY A 446 -10.58 4.45 22.93
C GLY A 446 -10.87 2.99 23.32
N ARG A 447 -11.66 2.30 22.52
CA ARG A 447 -11.99 0.89 22.75
C ARG A 447 -10.76 -0.03 22.61
N GLU A 448 -9.92 0.17 21.59
CA GLU A 448 -8.70 -0.62 21.36
C GLU A 448 -7.72 -0.51 22.54
N VAL A 449 -7.45 0.71 23.01
CA VAL A 449 -6.57 0.97 24.16
C VAL A 449 -7.12 0.34 25.44
N TRP A 450 -8.42 0.52 25.68
CA TRP A 450 -9.07 -0.05 26.85
C TRP A 450 -9.01 -1.58 26.84
N THR A 451 -9.28 -2.19 25.70
CA THR A 451 -9.21 -3.66 25.53
C THR A 451 -7.77 -4.16 25.73
N ALA A 452 -6.78 -3.52 25.12
CA ALA A 452 -5.38 -3.90 25.27
C ALA A 452 -4.90 -3.79 26.73
N TYR A 453 -5.30 -2.73 27.45
CA TYR A 453 -5.00 -2.58 28.88
C TYR A 453 -5.59 -3.69 29.74
N VAL A 454 -6.88 -4.02 29.51
CA VAL A 454 -7.55 -5.10 30.27
C VAL A 454 -6.88 -6.45 29.97
N GLN A 455 -6.58 -6.74 28.71
CA GLN A 455 -5.89 -7.97 28.30
C GLN A 455 -4.52 -8.09 28.95
N PHE A 456 -3.73 -7.00 28.93
CA PHE A 456 -2.42 -6.99 29.57
C PHE A 456 -2.51 -7.25 31.09
N ARG A 457 -3.36 -6.53 31.80
CA ARG A 457 -3.56 -6.71 33.24
C ARG A 457 -4.03 -8.14 33.58
N THR A 458 -4.93 -8.69 32.74
CA THR A 458 -5.40 -10.06 32.91
C THR A 458 -4.28 -11.06 32.70
N ALA A 459 -3.43 -10.88 31.68
CA ALA A 459 -2.29 -11.75 31.41
C ALA A 459 -1.26 -11.77 32.56
N VAL A 460 -0.98 -10.60 33.17
CA VAL A 460 -0.11 -10.52 34.35
C VAL A 460 -0.66 -11.34 35.51
N ARG A 461 -1.94 -11.17 35.82
CA ARG A 461 -2.58 -11.94 36.91
C ARG A 461 -2.68 -13.43 36.63
N GLN A 462 -2.93 -13.81 35.39
CA GLN A 462 -2.93 -15.21 34.97
C GLN A 462 -1.55 -15.84 35.09
N HIS A 463 -0.49 -15.10 34.81
CA HIS A 463 0.88 -15.59 34.93
C HIS A 463 1.26 -15.84 36.41
N GLU A 464 0.96 -14.92 37.32
CA GLU A 464 1.16 -15.06 38.75
C GLU A 464 0.43 -16.31 39.29
N ALA A 465 -0.81 -16.52 38.86
CA ALA A 465 -1.60 -17.69 39.23
C ALA A 465 -1.01 -19.00 38.63
N ALA A 466 -0.50 -18.97 37.39
CA ALA A 466 0.09 -20.12 36.74
C ALA A 466 1.40 -20.57 37.42
N GLU A 467 2.24 -19.65 37.90
CA GLU A 467 3.44 -19.97 38.66
C GLU A 467 3.11 -20.66 40.02
N THR A 468 2.09 -20.15 40.71
CA THR A 468 1.57 -20.75 41.92
C THR A 468 1.01 -22.16 41.67
N LEU A 469 0.24 -22.30 40.55
CA LEU A 469 -0.29 -23.60 40.12
C LEU A 469 0.81 -24.59 39.82
N LEU A 470 1.88 -24.19 39.12
CA LEU A 470 3.01 -25.05 38.80
C LEU A 470 3.72 -25.57 40.07
N THR A 471 3.98 -24.66 41.02
CA THR A 471 4.63 -25.00 42.29
C THR A 471 3.79 -26.02 43.07
N SER A 472 2.48 -25.80 43.18
CA SER A 472 1.56 -26.68 43.90
C SER A 472 1.40 -28.03 43.20
N ALA A 473 1.27 -28.04 41.85
CA ALA A 473 1.12 -29.26 41.07
C ALA A 473 2.40 -30.11 41.09
N SER A 474 3.58 -29.47 41.04
CA SER A 474 4.87 -30.18 41.17
C SER A 474 5.00 -30.91 42.52
N THR A 475 4.76 -30.19 43.61
CA THR A 475 4.79 -30.77 44.96
C THR A 475 3.77 -31.90 45.13
N SER A 476 2.55 -31.71 44.56
CA SER A 476 1.50 -32.73 44.59
C SER A 476 1.88 -34.02 43.83
N TYR A 477 2.50 -33.87 42.67
CA TYR A 477 2.98 -35.00 41.86
C TYR A 477 4.08 -35.77 42.60
N ASP A 478 5.10 -35.06 43.11
CA ASP A 478 6.21 -35.68 43.82
C ASP A 478 5.71 -36.47 45.05
N ALA A 479 4.84 -35.88 45.87
CA ALA A 479 4.23 -36.55 47.01
C ALA A 479 3.33 -37.75 46.60
N SER A 480 2.63 -37.65 45.46
CA SER A 480 1.78 -38.73 44.95
C SER A 480 2.60 -39.90 44.41
N LEU A 481 3.74 -39.60 43.75
CA LEU A 481 4.66 -40.59 43.24
C LEU A 481 5.30 -41.40 44.38
N ASP A 482 5.76 -40.73 45.43
CA ASP A 482 6.32 -41.40 46.61
C ASP A 482 5.27 -42.23 47.34
N ALA A 483 4.07 -41.68 47.58
CA ALA A 483 2.97 -42.41 48.20
C ALA A 483 2.54 -43.64 47.37
N TYR A 484 2.57 -43.56 46.05
CA TYR A 484 2.31 -44.69 45.15
C TYR A 484 3.42 -45.76 45.27
N ARG A 485 4.68 -45.35 45.27
CA ARG A 485 5.84 -46.27 45.46
C ARG A 485 5.77 -47.05 46.77
N TYR A 486 5.30 -46.41 47.85
CA TYR A 486 5.10 -47.07 49.14
C TYR A 486 3.78 -47.85 49.26
N GLY A 487 2.93 -47.83 48.21
CA GLY A 487 1.63 -48.52 48.19
C GLY A 487 0.53 -47.86 48.99
N VAL A 488 0.68 -46.58 49.35
CA VAL A 488 -0.29 -45.79 50.10
C VAL A 488 -1.36 -45.18 49.21
N LYS A 489 -1.02 -44.80 47.94
CA LYS A 489 -1.95 -44.29 46.94
C LYS A 489 -2.10 -45.27 45.77
N ASN A 490 -3.21 -45.13 45.03
CA ASN A 490 -3.46 -45.89 43.81
C ASN A 490 -2.89 -45.15 42.56
N LEU A 491 -2.85 -45.86 41.40
CA LEU A 491 -2.34 -45.28 40.14
C LEU A 491 -3.19 -44.11 39.63
N VAL A 492 -4.52 -44.15 39.86
CA VAL A 492 -5.42 -43.08 39.37
C VAL A 492 -5.09 -41.74 40.03
N ASP A 493 -4.76 -41.74 41.33
CA ASP A 493 -4.36 -40.52 42.04
C ASP A 493 -3.03 -39.98 41.51
N LEU A 494 -2.07 -40.87 41.18
CA LEU A 494 -0.79 -40.48 40.59
C LEU A 494 -0.94 -39.90 39.18
N VAL A 495 -1.70 -40.55 38.29
CA VAL A 495 -1.98 -40.06 36.92
C VAL A 495 -2.75 -38.76 36.96
N THR A 496 -3.65 -38.58 37.92
CA THR A 496 -4.36 -37.30 38.10
C THR A 496 -3.38 -36.16 38.46
N ALA A 497 -2.47 -36.40 39.41
CA ALA A 497 -1.45 -35.42 39.77
C ALA A 497 -0.48 -35.13 38.60
N GLU A 498 -0.13 -36.15 37.82
CA GLU A 498 0.70 -36.04 36.62
C GLU A 498 0.02 -35.13 35.58
N ASN A 499 -1.26 -35.34 35.28
CA ASN A 499 -2.04 -34.50 34.35
C ASN A 499 -2.13 -33.04 34.83
N GLN A 500 -2.32 -32.82 36.14
CA GLN A 500 -2.32 -31.48 36.72
C GLN A 500 -0.95 -30.81 36.58
N LEU A 501 0.16 -31.52 36.79
CA LEU A 501 1.51 -31.00 36.59
C LEU A 501 1.77 -30.65 35.09
N ALA A 502 1.34 -31.54 34.19
CA ALA A 502 1.45 -31.29 32.74
C ALA A 502 0.70 -30.00 32.31
N GLN A 503 -0.54 -29.87 32.78
CA GLN A 503 -1.34 -28.66 32.51
C GLN A 503 -0.71 -27.40 33.11
N ALA A 504 -0.18 -27.47 34.34
CA ALA A 504 0.46 -26.35 35.01
C ALA A 504 1.74 -25.89 34.27
N ARG A 505 2.57 -26.82 33.80
CA ARG A 505 3.77 -26.52 32.98
C ARG A 505 3.40 -25.76 31.70
N LEU A 506 2.38 -26.21 30.96
CA LEU A 506 1.90 -25.56 29.75
C LEU A 506 1.28 -24.20 30.05
N ALA A 507 0.54 -24.06 31.17
CA ALA A 507 -0.06 -22.78 31.57
C ALA A 507 0.99 -21.71 31.86
N VAL A 508 2.11 -22.03 32.49
CA VAL A 508 3.20 -21.07 32.74
C VAL A 508 3.83 -20.61 31.41
N VAL A 509 4.10 -21.52 30.49
CA VAL A 509 4.66 -21.18 29.17
C VAL A 509 3.72 -20.22 28.42
N GLN A 510 2.44 -20.57 28.36
CA GLN A 510 1.44 -19.75 27.65
C GLN A 510 1.22 -18.37 28.30
N SER A 511 1.12 -18.32 29.63
CA SER A 511 0.88 -17.08 30.37
C SER A 511 2.08 -16.13 30.27
N ARG A 512 3.32 -16.64 30.31
CA ARG A 512 4.53 -15.83 30.14
C ARG A 512 4.58 -15.15 28.78
N SER A 513 4.27 -15.86 27.72
CA SER A 513 4.17 -15.32 26.37
C SER A 513 3.03 -14.29 26.26
N ALA A 514 1.87 -14.60 26.83
CA ALA A 514 0.70 -13.72 26.82
C ALA A 514 1.02 -12.35 27.46
N VAL A 515 1.78 -12.31 28.56
CA VAL A 515 2.20 -11.04 29.18
C VAL A 515 3.01 -10.20 28.20
N ARG A 516 4.00 -10.80 27.51
CA ARG A 516 4.88 -10.07 26.56
C ARG A 516 4.12 -9.57 25.34
N ILE A 517 3.29 -10.42 24.74
CA ILE A 517 2.48 -10.06 23.58
C ILE A 517 1.47 -8.95 23.92
N ASN A 518 0.78 -9.08 25.07
CA ASN A 518 -0.21 -8.07 25.47
C ASN A 518 0.43 -6.74 25.90
N ALA A 519 1.64 -6.75 26.45
CA ALA A 519 2.40 -5.52 26.70
C ALA A 519 2.72 -4.81 25.39
N THR A 520 3.22 -5.54 24.39
CA THR A 520 3.49 -4.98 23.06
C THR A 520 2.21 -4.52 22.36
N ASN A 521 1.10 -5.24 22.56
CA ASN A 521 -0.21 -4.81 22.03
C ASN A 521 -0.67 -3.48 22.65
N LEU A 522 -0.41 -3.26 23.93
CA LEU A 522 -0.70 -1.99 24.58
C LEU A 522 0.14 -0.85 24.01
N ASP A 523 1.44 -1.07 23.77
CA ASP A 523 2.33 -0.11 23.10
C ASP A 523 1.88 0.18 21.67
N TYR A 524 1.45 -0.83 20.93
CA TYR A 524 0.86 -0.66 19.61
C TYR A 524 -0.45 0.12 19.63
N ALA A 525 -1.34 -0.19 20.58
CA ALA A 525 -2.64 0.47 20.74
C ALA A 525 -2.50 1.94 21.15
N THR A 526 -1.48 2.29 21.94
CA THR A 526 -1.16 3.67 22.30
C THR A 526 -0.36 4.41 21.22
N GLY A 527 0.14 3.71 20.19
CA GLY A 527 0.96 4.29 19.13
C GLY A 527 2.43 4.52 19.51
N ASN A 528 2.87 3.94 20.62
CA ASN A 528 4.23 4.09 21.15
C ASN A 528 5.22 3.06 20.57
N LEU A 529 4.74 2.00 19.94
CA LEU A 529 5.59 0.99 19.29
C LEU A 529 6.52 1.66 18.27
N LEU A 530 7.80 1.36 18.28
CA LEU A 530 8.89 1.99 17.51
C LEU A 530 9.31 3.40 17.99
N ARG A 531 8.65 4.00 18.98
CA ARG A 531 9.10 5.27 19.57
C ARG A 531 9.99 5.09 20.80
N SER A 532 9.94 3.93 21.43
CA SER A 532 10.72 3.58 22.62
C SER A 532 12.21 3.30 22.33
N GLN A 533 12.64 3.30 21.07
CA GLN A 533 14.06 3.34 20.76
C GLN A 533 14.58 4.78 20.92
N PRO A 534 15.51 5.05 21.84
CA PRO A 534 16.21 6.33 21.82
C PRO A 534 16.91 6.46 20.45
N PRO A 535 16.92 7.65 19.84
CA PRO A 535 17.62 7.83 18.58
C PRO A 535 19.05 7.35 18.77
N VAL A 536 19.47 6.38 17.97
CA VAL A 536 20.87 5.95 17.91
C VAL A 536 21.68 7.20 17.64
N ALA A 537 22.43 7.64 18.65
CA ALA A 537 23.32 8.80 18.53
C ALA A 537 24.30 8.47 17.40
N GLN A 538 24.10 9.07 16.24
CA GLN A 538 25.08 9.00 15.16
C GLN A 538 26.41 9.51 15.73
N PRO A 539 27.51 8.76 15.62
CA PRO A 539 28.79 9.26 16.07
C PRO A 539 29.09 10.53 15.28
N VAL A 540 29.17 11.65 15.98
CA VAL A 540 29.62 12.92 15.41
C VAL A 540 30.99 12.64 14.82
N GLY A 541 31.06 12.53 13.50
CA GLY A 541 32.30 12.42 12.76
C GLY A 541 33.14 13.65 13.06
N LYS A 542 34.24 13.44 13.77
CA LYS A 542 35.31 14.40 13.85
C LYS A 542 35.85 14.54 12.41
N ASN A 543 35.50 15.63 11.76
CA ASN A 543 36.28 16.07 10.59
C ASN A 543 37.62 16.61 11.08
N PRO A 544 38.73 16.28 10.42
CA PRO A 544 40.05 16.84 10.66
C PRO A 544 40.16 18.28 10.20
#